data_6033be9cb4a788612932a3a312de8809
#
_entry.id   6033be9cb4a788612932a3a312de8809
#
_cell.length_a   1.000
_cell.length_b   1.000
_cell.length_c   1.000
_cell.angle_alpha   90.00
_cell.angle_beta   90.00
_cell.angle_gamma   90.00
#
_symmetry.space_group_name_H-M   'P 1'
#
loop_
_entity.id
_entity.type
_entity.pdbx_description
1 polymer ?
#
loop_
_entity_poly.entity_id
_entity_poly.type
_entity_poly.pdbx_seq_one_letter_code
_entity_poly.pdbx_strand_id
1 'polypeptide(L)'
;MEAVKTIIITGGGGRLGRSVARWWAKPETHVVLIDRDAERLEKCRADITSRGADLTVIAADVTVADDLNAAIASLPDSLWRGPPSLVVAHGLAGKGADPKSQRLGELNQARWQEILDANLTSVVFTIQGFLPLMKRAGGGRIVLVSSTAALSASPTAAFSYSVAKAGVAALPRLLALQLALSQVLINAVAPGKFFNPDWPDEPEKVKRYERSVPLGRLASADEIAALIGFLSSSANTYVTGQTILQDGGRLSALLTVE
;
A
#
# COMPACT_ATOMS: atom_id res chain seq x y z
N MET A 1 -8.06 -29.49 8.77
CA MET A 1 -8.47 -28.07 8.73
C MET A 1 -7.40 -27.32 7.94
N GLU A 2 -7.76 -26.63 6.86
CA GLU A 2 -6.83 -25.74 6.17
C GLU A 2 -6.34 -24.67 7.16
N ALA A 3 -5.06 -24.31 7.05
CA ALA A 3 -4.50 -23.26 7.90
C ALA A 3 -5.16 -21.90 7.58
N VAL A 4 -5.58 -21.18 8.62
CA VAL A 4 -6.15 -19.83 8.49
C VAL A 4 -5.14 -18.93 7.74
N LYS A 5 -5.60 -18.30 6.68
CA LYS A 5 -4.78 -17.36 5.88
C LYS A 5 -4.75 -16.00 6.56
N THR A 6 -3.58 -15.57 7.00
CA THR A 6 -3.42 -14.26 7.65
C THR A 6 -2.97 -13.20 6.66
N ILE A 7 -3.66 -12.06 6.66
CA ILE A 7 -3.26 -10.85 5.93
C ILE A 7 -3.17 -9.66 6.88
N ILE A 8 -2.04 -8.98 6.86
CA ILE A 8 -1.80 -7.75 7.60
C ILE A 8 -1.82 -6.58 6.62
N ILE A 9 -2.57 -5.53 6.92
CA ILE A 9 -2.72 -4.34 6.07
C ILE A 9 -2.45 -3.11 6.91
N THR A 10 -1.33 -2.43 6.67
CA THR A 10 -1.07 -1.11 7.24
C THR A 10 -1.70 -0.02 6.38
N GLY A 11 -2.24 1.03 6.99
CA GLY A 11 -3.14 1.96 6.30
C GLY A 11 -4.52 1.33 6.04
N GLY A 12 -4.91 0.38 6.90
CA GLY A 12 -6.13 -0.42 6.75
C GLY A 12 -7.42 0.39 6.79
N GLY A 13 -7.47 1.52 7.50
CA GLY A 13 -8.58 2.46 7.52
C GLY A 13 -8.69 3.33 6.28
N GLY A 14 -7.65 3.40 5.45
CA GLY A 14 -7.62 4.13 4.20
C GLY A 14 -8.47 3.49 3.10
N ARG A 15 -8.80 4.25 2.05
CA ARG A 15 -9.64 3.79 0.94
C ARG A 15 -9.13 2.50 0.30
N LEU A 16 -7.84 2.49 -0.07
CA LEU A 16 -7.24 1.32 -0.71
C LEU A 16 -7.10 0.16 0.27
N GLY A 17 -6.68 0.42 1.53
CA GLY A 17 -6.58 -0.60 2.58
C GLY A 17 -7.91 -1.32 2.80
N ARG A 18 -9.01 -0.56 2.86
CA ARG A 18 -10.38 -1.13 2.97
C ARG A 18 -10.75 -2.01 1.76
N SER A 19 -10.40 -1.59 0.55
CA SER A 19 -10.66 -2.40 -0.64
C SER A 19 -9.83 -3.68 -0.67
N VAL A 20 -8.57 -3.63 -0.24
CA VAL A 20 -7.72 -4.83 -0.07
C VAL A 20 -8.29 -5.75 1.01
N ALA A 21 -8.71 -5.19 2.15
CA ALA A 21 -9.35 -5.96 3.21
C ALA A 21 -10.61 -6.69 2.72
N ARG A 22 -11.46 -6.01 1.95
CA ARG A 22 -12.65 -6.62 1.32
C ARG A 22 -12.31 -7.74 0.36
N TRP A 23 -11.27 -7.59 -0.44
CA TRP A 23 -10.83 -8.62 -1.37
C TRP A 23 -10.43 -9.91 -0.65
N TRP A 24 -9.80 -9.74 0.54
CA TRP A 24 -9.36 -10.83 1.39
C TRP A 24 -10.44 -11.38 2.33
N ALA A 25 -11.51 -10.62 2.58
CA ALA A 25 -12.57 -11.00 3.52
C ALA A 25 -13.38 -12.21 2.99
N LYS A 26 -12.98 -13.40 3.44
CA LYS A 26 -13.56 -14.70 3.11
C LYS A 26 -13.53 -15.59 4.35
N PRO A 27 -14.36 -16.63 4.46
CA PRO A 27 -14.19 -17.66 5.47
C PRO A 27 -12.74 -18.19 5.45
N GLU A 28 -12.21 -18.58 6.61
CA GLU A 28 -10.83 -19.06 6.79
C GLU A 28 -9.72 -18.01 6.58
N THR A 29 -10.08 -16.73 6.54
CA THR A 29 -9.13 -15.64 6.47
C THR A 29 -9.17 -14.84 7.78
N HIS A 30 -7.99 -14.50 8.31
CA HIS A 30 -7.85 -13.53 9.39
C HIS A 30 -7.25 -12.24 8.84
N VAL A 31 -8.02 -11.18 8.86
CA VAL A 31 -7.62 -9.84 8.41
C VAL A 31 -7.14 -9.03 9.61
N VAL A 32 -5.92 -8.50 9.56
CA VAL A 32 -5.37 -7.58 10.55
C VAL A 32 -5.26 -6.20 9.89
N LEU A 33 -5.94 -5.22 10.45
CA LEU A 33 -5.89 -3.82 9.99
C LEU A 33 -5.13 -2.97 11.00
N ILE A 34 -4.10 -2.28 10.53
CA ILE A 34 -3.32 -1.32 11.32
C ILE A 34 -3.46 0.06 10.69
N ASP A 35 -3.92 1.03 11.47
CA ASP A 35 -4.02 2.44 11.05
C ASP A 35 -3.99 3.33 12.30
N ARG A 36 -3.53 4.57 12.17
CA ARG A 36 -3.57 5.53 13.27
C ARG A 36 -4.96 6.05 13.59
N ASP A 37 -5.90 5.92 12.65
CA ASP A 37 -7.28 6.39 12.78
C ASP A 37 -8.18 5.22 13.23
N ALA A 38 -8.40 5.12 14.54
CA ALA A 38 -9.22 4.08 15.16
C ALA A 38 -10.68 4.11 14.66
N GLU A 39 -11.24 5.29 14.40
CA GLU A 39 -12.62 5.43 13.92
C GLU A 39 -12.77 4.84 12.51
N ARG A 40 -11.79 5.09 11.64
CA ARG A 40 -11.79 4.51 10.29
C ARG A 40 -11.64 3.00 10.30
N LEU A 41 -10.84 2.47 11.23
CA LEU A 41 -10.69 1.02 11.40
C LEU A 41 -12.02 0.39 11.84
N GLU A 42 -12.71 1.00 12.80
CA GLU A 42 -13.98 0.45 13.29
C GLU A 42 -15.07 0.45 12.21
N LYS A 43 -15.10 1.46 11.34
CA LYS A 43 -16.01 1.50 10.17
C LYS A 43 -15.80 0.34 9.19
N CYS A 44 -14.64 -0.34 9.23
CA CYS A 44 -14.37 -1.51 8.39
C CYS A 44 -14.96 -2.80 8.98
N ARG A 45 -15.22 -2.85 10.28
CA ARG A 45 -15.56 -4.07 11.02
C ARG A 45 -16.76 -4.80 10.42
N ALA A 46 -17.90 -4.11 10.33
CA ALA A 46 -19.14 -4.73 9.88
C ALA A 46 -19.02 -5.31 8.44
N ASP A 47 -18.33 -4.59 7.54
CA ASP A 47 -18.15 -5.02 6.15
C ASP A 47 -17.26 -6.27 6.06
N ILE A 48 -16.18 -6.34 6.82
CA ILE A 48 -15.24 -7.47 6.78
C ILE A 48 -15.83 -8.71 7.45
N THR A 49 -16.42 -8.57 8.65
CA THR A 49 -16.96 -9.70 9.40
C THR A 49 -18.22 -10.29 8.76
N SER A 50 -19.05 -9.46 8.08
CA SER A 50 -20.21 -9.96 7.35
C SER A 50 -19.85 -10.88 6.16
N ARG A 51 -18.60 -10.85 5.73
CA ARG A 51 -18.06 -11.72 4.67
C ARG A 51 -17.47 -13.03 5.21
N GLY A 52 -17.52 -13.24 6.52
CA GLY A 52 -17.08 -14.44 7.21
C GLY A 52 -15.60 -14.47 7.58
N ALA A 53 -14.86 -13.38 7.42
CA ALA A 53 -13.46 -13.29 7.85
C ALA A 53 -13.36 -12.91 9.34
N ASP A 54 -12.36 -13.44 10.02
CA ASP A 54 -11.94 -12.93 11.31
C ASP A 54 -11.22 -11.58 11.14
N LEU A 55 -11.39 -10.69 12.11
CA LEU A 55 -10.82 -9.35 12.07
C LEU A 55 -10.15 -8.95 13.37
N THR A 56 -8.89 -8.50 13.26
CA THR A 56 -8.19 -7.75 14.31
C THR A 56 -7.95 -6.32 13.82
N VAL A 57 -8.26 -5.33 14.63
CA VAL A 57 -7.95 -3.92 14.36
C VAL A 57 -7.00 -3.38 15.43
N ILE A 58 -5.97 -2.65 15.00
CA ILE A 58 -4.96 -2.07 15.87
C ILE A 58 -4.77 -0.60 15.50
N ALA A 59 -5.10 0.29 16.43
CA ALA A 59 -4.81 1.71 16.28
C ALA A 59 -3.35 1.96 16.62
N ALA A 60 -2.53 2.28 15.62
CA ALA A 60 -1.09 2.54 15.79
C ALA A 60 -0.58 3.46 14.68
N ASP A 61 0.31 4.38 15.01
CA ASP A 61 1.04 5.17 14.03
C ASP A 61 2.35 4.45 13.65
N VAL A 62 2.36 3.84 12.48
CA VAL A 62 3.52 3.08 11.98
C VAL A 62 4.75 3.95 11.67
N THR A 63 4.65 5.28 11.80
CA THR A 63 5.80 6.20 11.71
C THR A 63 6.53 6.33 13.06
N VAL A 64 5.90 5.85 14.14
CA VAL A 64 6.44 5.81 15.50
C VAL A 64 6.91 4.39 15.81
N ALA A 65 8.19 4.23 16.07
CA ALA A 65 8.80 2.90 16.24
C ALA A 65 8.17 2.10 17.39
N ASP A 66 7.89 2.75 18.52
CA ASP A 66 7.30 2.09 19.69
C ASP A 66 5.87 1.64 19.42
N ASP A 67 5.06 2.45 18.71
CA ASP A 67 3.70 2.08 18.30
C ASP A 67 3.70 0.87 17.36
N LEU A 68 4.59 0.87 16.36
CA LEU A 68 4.73 -0.24 15.42
C LEU A 68 5.17 -1.53 16.16
N ASN A 69 6.15 -1.43 17.05
CA ASN A 69 6.63 -2.57 17.82
C ASN A 69 5.55 -3.12 18.76
N ALA A 70 4.80 -2.23 19.44
CA ALA A 70 3.68 -2.61 20.29
C ALA A 70 2.55 -3.28 19.48
N ALA A 71 2.22 -2.74 18.30
CA ALA A 71 1.24 -3.33 17.40
C ALA A 71 1.63 -4.75 16.98
N ILE A 72 2.90 -4.95 16.60
CA ILE A 72 3.41 -6.26 16.20
C ILE A 72 3.40 -7.24 17.39
N ALA A 73 3.84 -6.80 18.57
CA ALA A 73 3.89 -7.63 19.78
C ALA A 73 2.50 -8.02 20.30
N SER A 74 1.46 -7.25 20.02
CA SER A 74 0.08 -7.55 20.41
C SER A 74 -0.58 -8.66 19.58
N LEU A 75 0.01 -9.04 18.44
CA LEU A 75 -0.54 -10.04 17.55
C LEU A 75 -0.31 -11.46 18.10
N PRO A 76 -1.36 -12.29 18.19
CA PRO A 76 -1.24 -13.63 18.76
C PRO A 76 -0.46 -14.58 17.84
N ASP A 77 0.29 -15.51 18.44
CA ASP A 77 1.09 -16.48 17.71
C ASP A 77 0.25 -17.40 16.79
N SER A 78 -1.05 -17.52 17.04
CA SER A 78 -1.95 -18.29 16.19
C SER A 78 -2.03 -17.79 14.74
N LEU A 79 -1.69 -16.51 14.50
CA LEU A 79 -1.68 -15.91 13.16
C LEU A 79 -0.49 -16.35 12.29
N TRP A 80 0.53 -16.96 12.91
CA TRP A 80 1.79 -17.35 12.24
C TRP A 80 1.89 -18.85 11.94
N ARG A 81 0.77 -19.56 11.88
CA ARG A 81 0.74 -21.02 11.59
C ARG A 81 1.00 -21.36 10.12
N GLY A 82 1.04 -20.37 9.26
CA GLY A 82 1.38 -20.49 7.84
C GLY A 82 1.89 -19.17 7.29
N PRO A 83 2.44 -19.15 6.06
CA PRO A 83 3.01 -17.96 5.45
C PRO A 83 2.00 -16.81 5.35
N PRO A 84 2.17 -15.72 6.14
CA PRO A 84 1.26 -14.58 6.12
C PRO A 84 1.51 -13.69 4.90
N SER A 85 0.58 -12.76 4.68
CA SER A 85 0.74 -11.69 3.72
C SER A 85 0.79 -10.33 4.42
N LEU A 86 1.64 -9.43 3.94
CA LEU A 86 1.77 -8.07 4.42
C LEU A 86 1.51 -7.10 3.26
N VAL A 87 0.50 -6.26 3.39
CA VAL A 87 0.24 -5.16 2.45
C VAL A 87 0.55 -3.84 3.14
N VAL A 88 1.53 -3.12 2.62
CA VAL A 88 1.95 -1.82 3.14
C VAL A 88 1.28 -0.74 2.29
N ALA A 89 0.09 -0.28 2.74
CA ALA A 89 -0.74 0.68 2.03
C ALA A 89 -0.86 2.05 2.75
N HIS A 90 -0.16 2.23 3.86
CA HIS A 90 -0.12 3.51 4.55
C HIS A 90 0.71 4.55 3.78
N GLY A 91 0.48 5.80 4.11
CA GLY A 91 1.21 6.93 3.58
C GLY A 91 0.40 8.22 3.67
N LEU A 92 1.10 9.34 3.62
CA LEU A 92 0.48 10.64 3.48
C LEU A 92 0.38 10.97 1.99
N ALA A 93 -0.84 11.10 1.48
CA ALA A 93 -1.01 11.76 0.19
C ALA A 93 -0.47 13.18 0.32
N GLY A 94 0.37 13.60 -0.62
CA GLY A 94 0.91 14.97 -0.66
C GLY A 94 -0.16 16.03 -0.98
N LYS A 95 -1.35 15.93 -0.37
CA LYS A 95 -2.45 16.87 -0.51
C LYS A 95 -2.14 18.18 0.18
N GLY A 96 -2.59 19.26 -0.44
CA GLY A 96 -2.31 20.61 0.02
C GLY A 96 -0.85 21.02 -0.20
N ALA A 97 -0.14 20.31 -1.07
CA ALA A 97 1.11 20.83 -1.57
C ALA A 97 0.81 22.19 -2.19
N ASP A 98 1.10 23.24 -1.43
CA ASP A 98 1.29 24.56 -2.00
C ASP A 98 2.11 24.35 -3.29
N PRO A 99 1.72 24.93 -4.44
CA PRO A 99 2.51 24.86 -5.66
C PRO A 99 3.99 25.19 -5.42
N LYS A 100 4.30 25.96 -4.37
CA LYS A 100 5.64 26.25 -3.89
C LYS A 100 6.40 25.02 -3.37
N SER A 101 5.72 24.04 -2.76
CA SER A 101 6.35 22.80 -2.27
C SER A 101 6.87 21.88 -3.39
N GLN A 102 6.59 22.20 -4.64
CA GLN A 102 7.12 21.52 -5.82
C GLN A 102 8.39 22.18 -6.36
N ARG A 103 8.78 23.35 -5.84
CA ARG A 103 9.99 24.05 -6.25
C ARG A 103 11.12 23.77 -5.28
N LEU A 104 12.23 23.28 -5.80
CA LEU A 104 13.39 22.93 -4.99
C LEU A 104 13.86 24.10 -4.09
N GLY A 105 13.83 25.33 -4.59
CA GLY A 105 14.24 26.53 -3.84
C GLY A 105 13.29 26.95 -2.71
N GLU A 106 12.10 26.37 -2.62
CA GLU A 106 11.09 26.70 -1.62
C GLU A 106 10.76 25.49 -0.72
N LEU A 107 11.61 24.45 -0.74
CA LEU A 107 11.39 23.21 -0.02
C LEU A 107 11.47 23.43 1.49
N ASN A 108 10.41 23.09 2.22
CA ASN A 108 10.40 23.10 3.67
C ASN A 108 11.00 21.78 4.20
N GLN A 109 12.12 21.86 4.93
CA GLN A 109 12.85 20.67 5.43
C GLN A 109 12.00 19.80 6.36
N ALA A 110 11.23 20.39 7.26
CA ALA A 110 10.39 19.61 8.20
C ALA A 110 9.28 18.87 7.43
N ARG A 111 8.65 19.54 6.46
CA ARG A 111 7.63 18.90 5.62
C ARG A 111 8.21 17.82 4.71
N TRP A 112 9.41 18.04 4.19
CA TRP A 112 10.15 17.01 3.45
C TRP A 112 10.34 15.76 4.30
N GLN A 113 10.86 15.92 5.52
CA GLN A 113 11.12 14.80 6.41
C GLN A 113 9.84 14.07 6.78
N GLU A 114 8.78 14.79 7.15
CA GLU A 114 7.46 14.21 7.45
C GLU A 114 6.94 13.32 6.31
N ILE A 115 7.06 13.78 5.07
CA ILE A 115 6.61 13.01 3.90
C ILE A 115 7.49 11.78 3.67
N LEU A 116 8.81 11.89 3.83
CA LEU A 116 9.71 10.74 3.72
C LEU A 116 9.43 9.72 4.83
N ASP A 117 9.25 10.17 6.05
CA ASP A 117 8.98 9.29 7.19
C ASP A 117 7.69 8.52 7.00
N ALA A 118 6.62 9.20 6.57
CA ALA A 118 5.33 8.59 6.38
C ALA A 118 5.20 7.70 5.13
N ASN A 119 6.01 7.93 4.09
CA ASN A 119 5.84 7.24 2.79
C ASN A 119 6.99 6.32 2.41
N LEU A 120 8.14 6.40 3.08
CA LEU A 120 9.31 5.57 2.77
C LEU A 120 9.93 4.96 4.03
N THR A 121 10.33 5.77 5.01
CA THR A 121 11.02 5.29 6.22
C THR A 121 10.16 4.28 6.98
N SER A 122 8.90 4.61 7.24
CA SER A 122 7.94 3.71 7.91
C SER A 122 7.67 2.42 7.12
N VAL A 123 7.70 2.48 5.77
CA VAL A 123 7.55 1.28 4.92
C VAL A 123 8.69 0.30 5.18
N VAL A 124 9.93 0.80 5.21
CA VAL A 124 11.12 -0.05 5.48
C VAL A 124 11.05 -0.67 6.87
N PHE A 125 10.72 0.11 7.90
CA PHE A 125 10.63 -0.40 9.28
C PHE A 125 9.42 -1.34 9.47
N THR A 126 8.32 -1.12 8.76
CA THR A 126 7.20 -2.08 8.74
C THR A 126 7.65 -3.43 8.19
N ILE A 127 8.35 -3.47 7.06
CA ILE A 127 8.91 -4.71 6.51
C ILE A 127 9.86 -5.35 7.52
N GLN A 128 10.78 -4.57 8.09
CA GLN A 128 11.76 -5.06 9.06
C GLN A 128 11.09 -5.69 10.28
N GLY A 129 10.06 -5.05 10.84
CA GLY A 129 9.36 -5.53 12.03
C GLY A 129 8.59 -6.83 11.81
N PHE A 130 7.93 -6.99 10.65
CA PHE A 130 7.18 -8.22 10.33
C PHE A 130 8.04 -9.37 9.80
N LEU A 131 9.24 -9.10 9.29
CA LEU A 131 10.10 -10.10 8.66
C LEU A 131 10.46 -11.29 9.58
N PRO A 132 10.78 -11.12 10.88
CA PRO A 132 11.04 -12.24 11.77
C PRO A 132 9.84 -13.20 11.90
N LEU A 133 8.62 -12.66 11.94
CA LEU A 133 7.37 -13.42 12.02
C LEU A 133 7.15 -14.22 10.74
N MET A 134 7.34 -13.60 9.56
CA MET A 134 7.24 -14.26 8.27
C MET A 134 8.27 -15.41 8.13
N LYS A 135 9.50 -15.19 8.57
CA LYS A 135 10.55 -16.22 8.55
C LYS A 135 10.16 -17.44 9.43
N ARG A 136 9.65 -17.18 10.64
CA ARG A 136 9.16 -18.26 11.53
C ARG A 136 7.99 -19.02 10.94
N ALA A 137 7.12 -18.33 10.19
CA ALA A 137 5.96 -18.93 9.52
C ALA A 137 6.32 -19.68 8.21
N GLY A 138 7.60 -19.76 7.83
CA GLY A 138 8.06 -20.46 6.64
C GLY A 138 7.95 -19.67 5.34
N GLY A 139 7.88 -18.35 5.41
CA GLY A 139 7.81 -17.47 4.23
C GLY A 139 6.67 -16.47 4.28
N GLY A 140 6.28 -15.95 3.14
CA GLY A 140 5.17 -15.00 3.04
C GLY A 140 5.18 -14.15 1.77
N ARG A 141 4.30 -13.16 1.73
CA ARG A 141 4.20 -12.22 0.59
C ARG A 141 4.07 -10.80 1.09
N ILE A 142 4.88 -9.91 0.52
CA ILE A 142 4.87 -8.48 0.83
C ILE A 142 4.45 -7.73 -0.43
N VAL A 143 3.43 -6.87 -0.31
CA VAL A 143 3.01 -5.98 -1.38
C VAL A 143 3.05 -4.54 -0.88
N LEU A 144 3.84 -3.72 -1.57
CA LEU A 144 4.00 -2.30 -1.27
C LEU A 144 3.13 -1.46 -2.21
N VAL A 145 2.59 -0.36 -1.70
CA VAL A 145 1.84 0.59 -2.52
C VAL A 145 2.73 1.79 -2.85
N SER A 146 3.20 1.82 -4.09
CA SER A 146 3.91 2.95 -4.68
C SER A 146 2.92 3.92 -5.38
N SER A 147 3.28 4.53 -6.47
CA SER A 147 2.46 5.46 -7.27
C SER A 147 3.07 5.66 -8.65
N THR A 148 2.26 6.04 -9.65
CA THR A 148 2.77 6.56 -10.92
C THR A 148 3.68 7.78 -10.75
N ALA A 149 3.51 8.55 -9.67
CA ALA A 149 4.39 9.67 -9.32
C ALA A 149 5.84 9.25 -9.02
N ALA A 150 6.08 7.95 -8.78
CA ALA A 150 7.41 7.36 -8.63
C ALA A 150 8.16 7.22 -9.97
N LEU A 151 7.42 7.11 -11.08
CA LEU A 151 7.92 6.68 -12.38
C LEU A 151 7.87 7.81 -13.42
N SER A 152 7.14 8.88 -13.13
CA SER A 152 7.04 10.05 -14.00
C SER A 152 6.87 11.33 -13.20
N ALA A 153 7.23 12.47 -13.80
CA ALA A 153 6.93 13.76 -13.23
C ALA A 153 5.40 13.93 -13.08
N SER A 154 4.97 14.38 -11.92
CA SER A 154 3.57 14.64 -11.63
C SER A 154 3.35 16.12 -11.34
N PRO A 155 2.49 16.81 -12.09
CA PRO A 155 2.21 18.23 -11.84
C PRO A 155 1.37 18.47 -10.57
N THR A 156 0.83 17.40 -9.98
CA THR A 156 -0.10 17.49 -8.83
C THR A 156 0.42 16.79 -7.56
N ALA A 157 1.52 16.02 -7.66
CA ALA A 157 2.15 15.41 -6.51
C ALA A 157 3.30 16.28 -5.98
N ALA A 158 3.45 16.36 -4.67
CA ALA A 158 4.59 17.03 -4.07
C ALA A 158 5.90 16.34 -4.47
N PHE A 159 6.97 17.12 -4.63
CA PHE A 159 8.29 16.60 -4.97
C PHE A 159 8.76 15.52 -3.97
N SER A 160 8.61 15.79 -2.67
CA SER A 160 8.94 14.84 -1.60
C SER A 160 8.15 13.53 -1.69
N TYR A 161 6.87 13.60 -2.03
CA TYR A 161 6.04 12.42 -2.23
C TYR A 161 6.53 11.56 -3.41
N SER A 162 6.84 12.20 -4.54
CA SER A 162 7.37 11.50 -5.72
C SER A 162 8.69 10.79 -5.41
N VAL A 163 9.61 11.46 -4.69
CA VAL A 163 10.88 10.86 -4.25
C VAL A 163 10.65 9.70 -3.30
N ALA A 164 9.76 9.85 -2.30
CA ALA A 164 9.43 8.78 -1.37
C ALA A 164 8.85 7.56 -2.10
N LYS A 165 7.89 7.76 -3.01
CA LYS A 165 7.27 6.67 -3.78
C LYS A 165 8.23 6.04 -4.80
N ALA A 166 9.21 6.78 -5.32
CA ALA A 166 10.30 6.22 -6.12
C ALA A 166 11.19 5.29 -5.27
N GLY A 167 11.49 5.68 -4.02
CA GLY A 167 12.16 4.81 -3.05
C GLY A 167 11.36 3.52 -2.82
N VAL A 168 10.05 3.61 -2.56
CA VAL A 168 9.18 2.44 -2.40
C VAL A 168 9.19 1.55 -3.64
N ALA A 169 9.14 2.13 -4.85
CA ALA A 169 9.20 1.37 -6.09
C ALA A 169 10.52 0.62 -6.28
N ALA A 170 11.61 1.11 -5.71
CA ALA A 170 12.91 0.45 -5.78
C ALA A 170 13.06 -0.73 -4.80
N LEU A 171 12.34 -0.73 -3.66
CA LEU A 171 12.48 -1.73 -2.59
C LEU A 171 12.32 -3.18 -3.07
N PRO A 172 11.33 -3.55 -3.90
CA PRO A 172 11.17 -4.94 -4.31
C PRO A 172 12.42 -5.51 -4.96
N ARG A 173 13.00 -4.84 -5.96
CA ARG A 173 14.19 -5.34 -6.66
C ARG A 173 15.45 -5.36 -5.77
N LEU A 174 15.52 -4.48 -4.78
CA LEU A 174 16.66 -4.41 -3.85
C LEU A 174 16.59 -5.49 -2.77
N LEU A 175 15.37 -5.90 -2.36
CA LEU A 175 15.15 -6.83 -1.26
C LEU A 175 14.85 -8.26 -1.72
N ALA A 176 14.42 -8.47 -2.98
CA ALA A 176 13.97 -9.76 -3.45
C ALA A 176 15.00 -10.88 -3.23
N LEU A 177 16.29 -10.62 -3.50
CA LEU A 177 17.35 -11.61 -3.32
C LEU A 177 17.50 -12.03 -1.84
N GLN A 178 17.47 -11.06 -0.92
CA GLN A 178 17.60 -11.32 0.51
C GLN A 178 16.39 -12.07 1.07
N LEU A 179 15.19 -11.73 0.58
CA LEU A 179 13.93 -12.27 1.06
C LEU A 179 13.64 -13.66 0.48
N ALA A 180 14.10 -13.94 -0.73
CA ALA A 180 13.91 -15.24 -1.39
C ALA A 180 14.48 -16.40 -0.58
N LEU A 181 15.62 -16.20 0.11
CA LEU A 181 16.22 -17.20 1.00
C LEU A 181 15.30 -17.63 2.15
N SER A 182 14.33 -16.76 2.49
CA SER A 182 13.32 -17.03 3.53
C SER A 182 11.95 -17.33 2.93
N GLN A 183 11.85 -17.65 1.64
CA GLN A 183 10.59 -17.89 0.91
C GLN A 183 9.60 -16.71 1.02
N VAL A 184 10.11 -15.47 1.11
CA VAL A 184 9.29 -14.26 1.14
C VAL A 184 9.35 -13.59 -0.23
N LEU A 185 8.20 -13.49 -0.89
CA LEU A 185 8.07 -12.74 -2.15
C LEU A 185 7.76 -11.27 -1.82
N ILE A 186 8.36 -10.34 -2.56
CA ILE A 186 8.10 -8.90 -2.39
C ILE A 186 7.85 -8.24 -3.74
N ASN A 187 6.75 -7.47 -3.83
CA ASN A 187 6.42 -6.69 -5.02
C ASN A 187 5.85 -5.33 -4.62
N ALA A 188 5.76 -4.42 -5.57
CA ALA A 188 5.04 -3.16 -5.42
C ALA A 188 4.00 -3.02 -6.53
N VAL A 189 2.90 -2.35 -6.22
CA VAL A 189 1.95 -1.83 -7.19
C VAL A 189 2.12 -0.32 -7.24
N ALA A 190 2.22 0.25 -8.44
CA ALA A 190 2.29 1.69 -8.70
C ALA A 190 0.97 2.16 -9.36
N PRO A 191 -0.07 2.50 -8.57
CA PRO A 191 -1.34 2.90 -9.12
C PRO A 191 -1.28 4.26 -9.81
N GLY A 192 -2.06 4.42 -10.88
CA GLY A 192 -2.52 5.71 -11.34
C GLY A 192 -3.52 6.31 -10.37
N LYS A 193 -4.15 7.40 -10.79
CA LYS A 193 -5.21 8.02 -10.00
C LYS A 193 -6.44 7.11 -10.00
N PHE A 194 -7.02 6.87 -8.83
CA PHE A 194 -8.25 6.14 -8.66
C PHE A 194 -9.30 7.00 -7.95
N PHE A 195 -10.56 6.69 -8.19
CA PHE A 195 -11.68 7.42 -7.61
C PHE A 195 -11.68 7.28 -6.07
N ASN A 196 -11.74 8.42 -5.38
CA ASN A 196 -11.84 8.49 -3.93
C ASN A 196 -12.95 9.47 -3.53
N PRO A 197 -14.13 8.98 -3.07
CA PRO A 197 -15.24 9.84 -2.68
C PRO A 197 -14.93 10.69 -1.42
N ASP A 198 -14.02 10.23 -0.57
CA ASP A 198 -13.58 10.99 0.62
C ASP A 198 -12.78 12.24 0.23
N TRP A 199 -12.38 12.31 -1.03
CA TRP A 199 -11.61 13.40 -1.62
C TRP A 199 -12.08 13.70 -3.03
N PRO A 200 -13.25 14.35 -3.17
CA PRO A 200 -13.72 14.74 -4.48
C PRO A 200 -12.76 15.76 -5.08
N ASP A 201 -12.13 15.38 -6.17
CA ASP A 201 -11.43 16.35 -7.01
C ASP A 201 -12.46 17.22 -7.74
N GLU A 202 -12.03 18.42 -8.12
CA GLU A 202 -12.83 19.27 -9.01
C GLU A 202 -13.15 18.50 -10.30
N PRO A 203 -14.43 18.48 -10.75
CA PRO A 203 -14.86 17.70 -11.92
C PRO A 203 -13.99 17.93 -13.17
N GLU A 204 -13.55 19.16 -13.41
CA GLU A 204 -12.70 19.48 -14.56
C GLU A 204 -11.27 18.90 -14.43
N LYS A 205 -10.74 18.80 -13.21
CA LYS A 205 -9.46 18.14 -12.96
C LYS A 205 -9.57 16.63 -13.18
N VAL A 206 -10.70 16.02 -12.78
CA VAL A 206 -10.99 14.60 -13.03
C VAL A 206 -11.04 14.36 -14.53
N LYS A 207 -11.88 15.09 -15.27
CA LYS A 207 -12.02 14.95 -16.73
C LYS A 207 -10.70 15.12 -17.47
N ARG A 208 -9.88 16.12 -17.06
CA ARG A 208 -8.55 16.33 -17.66
C ARG A 208 -7.63 15.13 -17.41
N TYR A 209 -7.68 14.53 -16.22
CA TYR A 209 -6.90 13.35 -15.92
C TYR A 209 -7.40 12.14 -16.75
N GLU A 210 -8.71 11.91 -16.82
CA GLU A 210 -9.32 10.83 -17.59
C GLU A 210 -8.95 10.87 -19.08
N ARG A 211 -8.91 12.07 -19.69
CA ARG A 211 -8.44 12.24 -21.08
C ARG A 211 -6.96 11.86 -21.28
N SER A 212 -6.15 11.85 -20.21
CA SER A 212 -4.76 11.40 -20.26
C SER A 212 -4.57 9.91 -20.04
N VAL A 213 -5.66 9.18 -19.80
CA VAL A 213 -5.66 7.73 -19.57
C VAL A 213 -6.22 7.04 -20.82
N PRO A 214 -5.50 6.15 -21.48
CA PRO A 214 -6.02 5.42 -22.65
C PRO A 214 -7.33 4.67 -22.40
N LEU A 215 -7.56 4.14 -21.19
CA LEU A 215 -8.84 3.54 -20.82
C LEU A 215 -9.98 4.55 -20.58
N GLY A 216 -9.72 5.86 -20.68
CA GLY A 216 -10.72 6.94 -20.64
C GLY A 216 -11.37 7.19 -19.29
N ARG A 217 -10.87 6.63 -18.19
CA ARG A 217 -11.47 6.74 -16.86
C ARG A 217 -10.45 6.61 -15.73
N LEU A 218 -10.88 6.99 -14.52
CA LEU A 218 -10.16 6.63 -13.30
C LEU A 218 -10.36 5.14 -12.99
N ALA A 219 -9.38 4.53 -12.32
CA ALA A 219 -9.57 3.22 -11.70
C ALA A 219 -10.51 3.32 -10.48
N SER A 220 -11.14 2.22 -10.11
CA SER A 220 -11.71 2.05 -8.78
C SER A 220 -10.64 1.55 -7.80
N ALA A 221 -10.85 1.77 -6.50
CA ALA A 221 -9.96 1.19 -5.49
C ALA A 221 -9.99 -0.35 -5.50
N ASP A 222 -11.11 -0.94 -5.88
CA ASP A 222 -11.27 -2.39 -5.97
C ASP A 222 -10.48 -3.00 -7.14
N GLU A 223 -10.34 -2.30 -8.27
CA GLU A 223 -9.47 -2.72 -9.37
C GLU A 223 -8.00 -2.73 -8.92
N ILE A 224 -7.56 -1.73 -8.15
CA ILE A 224 -6.21 -1.71 -7.60
C ILE A 224 -6.03 -2.83 -6.56
N ALA A 225 -7.03 -3.03 -5.71
CA ALA A 225 -7.02 -4.08 -4.70
C ALA A 225 -6.97 -5.49 -5.29
N ALA A 226 -7.55 -5.72 -6.47
CA ALA A 226 -7.51 -7.02 -7.14
C ALA A 226 -6.07 -7.45 -7.49
N LEU A 227 -5.25 -6.54 -8.02
CA LEU A 227 -3.84 -6.84 -8.31
C LEU A 227 -3.03 -7.03 -7.02
N ILE A 228 -3.24 -6.16 -6.02
CA ILE A 228 -2.61 -6.31 -4.70
C ILE A 228 -3.00 -7.66 -4.09
N GLY A 229 -4.28 -8.01 -4.16
CA GLY A 229 -4.83 -9.28 -3.67
C GLY A 229 -4.17 -10.49 -4.35
N PHE A 230 -4.05 -10.49 -5.68
CA PHE A 230 -3.32 -11.54 -6.38
C PHE A 230 -1.88 -11.64 -5.91
N LEU A 231 -1.13 -10.53 -5.90
CA LEU A 231 0.29 -10.53 -5.52
C LEU A 231 0.53 -10.97 -4.07
N SER A 232 -0.43 -10.68 -3.18
CA SER A 232 -0.38 -11.09 -1.77
C SER A 232 -0.98 -12.47 -1.50
N SER A 233 -1.67 -13.09 -2.45
CA SER A 233 -2.30 -14.41 -2.28
C SER A 233 -1.36 -15.58 -2.58
N SER A 234 -1.76 -16.78 -2.18
CA SER A 234 -1.06 -18.03 -2.51
C SER A 234 -1.02 -18.34 -4.02
N ALA A 235 -1.84 -17.67 -4.82
CA ALA A 235 -1.78 -17.78 -6.29
C ALA A 235 -0.49 -17.18 -6.87
N ASN A 236 0.11 -16.21 -6.18
CA ASN A 236 1.44 -15.73 -6.56
C ASN A 236 2.50 -16.66 -5.98
N THR A 237 3.12 -17.46 -6.84
CA THR A 237 4.18 -18.40 -6.47
C THR A 237 5.55 -18.02 -7.04
N TYR A 238 5.60 -17.08 -8.01
CA TYR A 238 6.83 -16.83 -8.77
C TYR A 238 7.11 -15.36 -9.10
N VAL A 239 6.14 -14.45 -8.91
CA VAL A 239 6.36 -13.01 -9.11
C VAL A 239 6.97 -12.41 -7.86
N THR A 240 8.22 -11.93 -7.96
CA THR A 240 8.94 -11.22 -6.91
C THR A 240 9.88 -10.19 -7.50
N GLY A 241 10.24 -9.16 -6.72
CA GLY A 241 11.16 -8.10 -7.15
C GLY A 241 10.56 -7.07 -8.12
N GLN A 242 9.25 -7.12 -8.38
CA GLN A 242 8.61 -6.32 -9.41
C GLN A 242 7.89 -5.10 -8.84
N THR A 243 7.91 -4.01 -9.59
CA THR A 243 7.02 -2.86 -9.40
C THR A 243 6.10 -2.80 -10.61
N ILE A 244 4.82 -3.11 -10.38
CA ILE A 244 3.83 -3.25 -11.45
C ILE A 244 3.05 -1.95 -11.55
N LEU A 245 3.10 -1.33 -12.73
CA LEU A 245 2.33 -0.15 -13.07
C LEU A 245 0.87 -0.53 -13.33
N GLN A 246 -0.06 0.18 -12.68
CA GLN A 246 -1.49 -0.02 -12.84
C GLN A 246 -2.19 1.34 -13.03
N ASP A 247 -2.13 1.88 -14.25
CA ASP A 247 -2.50 3.27 -14.55
C ASP A 247 -3.41 3.44 -15.77
N GLY A 248 -3.98 2.35 -16.28
CA GLY A 248 -4.83 2.38 -17.46
C GLY A 248 -4.09 2.72 -18.76
N GLY A 249 -2.78 2.53 -18.79
CA GLY A 249 -1.91 2.81 -19.94
C GLY A 249 -1.40 4.26 -19.98
N ARG A 250 -1.66 5.07 -18.96
CA ARG A 250 -1.36 6.51 -18.98
C ARG A 250 0.12 6.80 -19.24
N LEU A 251 1.04 6.11 -18.58
CA LEU A 251 2.47 6.37 -18.80
C LEU A 251 2.97 5.81 -20.12
N SER A 252 2.36 4.74 -20.62
CA SER A 252 2.68 4.20 -21.95
C SER A 252 2.23 5.12 -23.10
N ALA A 253 1.12 5.86 -22.91
CA ALA A 253 0.61 6.80 -23.89
C ALA A 253 1.49 8.06 -24.06
N LEU A 254 2.33 8.40 -23.07
CA LEU A 254 3.27 9.52 -23.19
C LEU A 254 4.38 9.28 -24.22
N LEU A 255 4.50 8.06 -24.75
CA LEU A 255 5.43 7.70 -25.81
C LEU A 255 4.84 7.88 -27.22
N THR A 256 3.55 8.16 -27.32
CA THR A 256 2.84 8.40 -28.59
C THR A 256 2.36 9.85 -28.64
N VAL A 257 3.28 10.80 -28.83
CA VAL A 257 2.92 12.17 -29.20
C VAL A 257 2.98 12.22 -30.71
N GLU A 258 1.85 12.11 -31.37
CA GLU A 258 1.56 12.71 -32.65
C GLU A 258 0.81 14.02 -32.43
#